data_53d0b98a166edac3fb3b1b00d7b2e57c
#
_entry.id   53d0b98a166edac3fb3b1b00d7b2e57c
#
_cell.length_a   1.000
_cell.length_b   1.000
_cell.length_c   1.000
_cell.angle_alpha   90.00
_cell.angle_beta   90.00
_cell.angle_gamma   90.00
#
_symmetry.space_group_name_H-M   'P 1'
#
loop_
_entity.id
_entity.type
_entity.pdbx_description
1 polymer ?
#
loop_
_entity_poly.entity_id
_entity_poly.type
_entity_poly.pdbx_seq_one_letter_code
_entity_poly.pdbx_strand_id
1 'polypeptide(L)'
;FFIQDGFLYREEQLCIPDCSVRDLLIQEIHNGGMMGHFGQSATYKALSEKFYWPRMKAQVVKHVEKCEICLNAKLTAKPQGKYMPLPVSDHPWHDISMDFVMGLPRTSKGKDSIFVVVDRFSKMAHFLPCAKTNDAYQVSKLFFKEIVRLHGIPKTIVADRDVKFMSYFWKSLWHEMGTKLMFSTAFHPQTDGQTEVTNRVLGNLLRVLIQTENKAWDECLPNAEFAYNHHIHRATNMSP
;
A
#
# COMPACT_ATOMS: atom_id res chain seq x y z
N PHE A 1 2.45 11.83 33.83
CA PHE A 1 3.91 11.83 33.67
C PHE A 1 4.57 11.09 34.83
N PHE A 2 5.56 10.27 34.57
CA PHE A 2 6.37 9.59 35.57
C PHE A 2 7.82 9.43 35.06
N ILE A 3 8.75 9.14 35.98
CA ILE A 3 10.16 8.90 35.65
C ILE A 3 10.45 7.42 35.85
N GLN A 4 11.04 6.80 34.85
CA GLN A 4 11.53 5.44 34.88
C GLN A 4 12.93 5.39 34.26
N ASP A 5 13.90 4.79 34.96
CA ASP A 5 15.30 4.65 34.51
C ASP A 5 15.94 5.99 34.08
N GLY A 6 15.58 7.08 34.74
CA GLY A 6 16.09 8.42 34.44
C GLY A 6 15.41 9.12 33.24
N PHE A 7 14.42 8.51 32.62
CA PHE A 7 13.67 9.08 31.50
C PHE A 7 12.25 9.48 31.92
N LEU A 8 11.76 10.60 31.38
CA LEU A 8 10.41 11.07 31.60
C LEU A 8 9.46 10.42 30.60
N TYR A 9 8.36 9.86 31.11
CA TYR A 9 7.29 9.28 30.31
C TYR A 9 5.96 10.03 30.53
N ARG A 10 5.17 10.09 29.49
CA ARG A 10 3.76 10.46 29.53
C ARG A 10 2.96 9.23 29.11
N GLU A 11 2.28 8.60 30.08
CA GLU A 11 1.65 7.28 29.84
C GLU A 11 2.73 6.29 29.33
N GLU A 12 2.58 5.72 28.14
CA GLU A 12 3.55 4.80 27.53
C GLU A 12 4.53 5.50 26.57
N GLN A 13 4.47 6.84 26.46
CA GLN A 13 5.26 7.63 25.51
C GLN A 13 6.49 8.23 26.19
N LEU A 14 7.66 7.99 25.59
CA LEU A 14 8.91 8.63 26.05
C LEU A 14 8.89 10.13 25.70
N CYS A 15 9.10 10.98 26.70
CA CYS A 15 9.18 12.43 26.51
C CYS A 15 10.55 12.84 25.95
N ILE A 16 10.57 13.46 24.78
CA ILE A 16 11.80 13.93 24.14
C ILE A 16 11.99 15.43 24.43
N PRO A 17 13.11 15.82 25.06
CA PRO A 17 13.41 17.24 25.31
C PRO A 17 13.62 18.00 23.99
N ASP A 18 13.70 19.33 24.05
CA ASP A 18 13.91 20.16 22.87
C ASP A 18 15.38 20.09 22.42
N CYS A 19 15.65 19.16 21.53
CA CYS A 19 16.99 18.86 21.01
C CYS A 19 16.89 18.25 19.60
N SER A 20 18.04 18.10 18.96
CA SER A 20 18.15 17.54 17.59
C SER A 20 17.61 16.11 17.43
N VAL A 21 17.43 15.38 18.52
CA VAL A 21 16.85 14.02 18.50
C VAL A 21 15.43 14.03 17.95
N ARG A 22 14.64 15.11 18.16
CA ARG A 22 13.30 15.22 17.59
C ARG A 22 13.31 15.20 16.06
N ASP A 23 14.22 15.95 15.45
CA ASP A 23 14.37 15.99 14.00
C ASP A 23 14.85 14.66 13.45
N LEU A 24 15.79 14.00 14.13
CA LEU A 24 16.26 12.66 13.76
C LEU A 24 15.13 11.62 13.82
N LEU A 25 14.29 11.65 14.86
CA LEU A 25 13.14 10.75 14.98
C LEU A 25 12.11 10.98 13.88
N ILE A 26 11.81 12.26 13.56
CA ILE A 26 10.90 12.59 12.46
C ILE A 26 11.50 12.12 11.13
N GLN A 27 12.78 12.35 10.90
CA GLN A 27 13.48 11.94 9.70
C GLN A 27 13.48 10.42 9.56
N GLU A 28 13.81 9.67 10.60
CA GLU A 28 13.85 8.22 10.55
C GLU A 28 12.47 7.61 10.26
N ILE A 29 11.42 8.11 10.90
CA ILE A 29 10.05 7.62 10.68
C ILE A 29 9.46 8.09 9.35
N HIS A 30 9.92 9.21 8.80
CA HIS A 30 9.44 9.70 7.51
C HIS A 30 10.27 9.20 6.33
N ASN A 31 11.61 9.23 6.45
CA ASN A 31 12.57 8.99 5.35
C ASN A 31 13.37 7.70 5.53
N GLY A 32 13.27 7.01 6.68
CA GLY A 32 14.04 5.79 6.95
C GLY A 32 13.84 4.74 5.86
N GLY A 33 14.87 3.97 5.54
CA GLY A 33 14.94 3.11 4.36
C GLY A 33 13.83 2.06 4.21
N MET A 34 13.09 1.76 5.28
CA MET A 34 11.91 0.90 5.28
C MET A 34 10.59 1.70 5.40
N MET A 35 10.65 3.02 5.56
CA MET A 35 9.50 3.90 5.71
C MET A 35 9.26 4.67 4.41
N GLY A 36 8.10 4.51 3.80
CA GLY A 36 7.80 4.94 2.44
C GLY A 36 7.41 6.41 2.27
N HIS A 37 7.99 7.38 2.97
CA HIS A 37 7.63 8.80 2.89
C HIS A 37 6.13 9.06 3.08
N PHE A 38 5.52 8.41 4.04
CA PHE A 38 4.10 8.59 4.33
C PHE A 38 3.80 10.04 4.75
N GLY A 39 2.56 10.48 4.45
CA GLY A 39 2.15 11.86 4.70
C GLY A 39 2.09 12.24 6.18
N GLN A 40 1.89 13.53 6.46
CA GLN A 40 1.93 14.17 7.78
C GLN A 40 1.20 13.39 8.88
N SER A 41 -0.03 12.92 8.60
CA SER A 41 -0.86 12.22 9.59
C SER A 41 -0.28 10.87 10.00
N ALA A 42 0.29 10.14 9.05
CA ALA A 42 0.86 8.82 9.28
C ALA A 42 2.18 8.91 10.06
N THR A 43 3.08 9.81 9.63
CA THR A 43 4.32 10.09 10.35
C THR A 43 4.05 10.53 11.80
N TYR A 44 3.05 11.44 12.00
CA TYR A 44 2.66 11.86 13.35
C TYR A 44 2.13 10.69 14.18
N LYS A 45 1.27 9.85 13.61
CA LYS A 45 0.69 8.71 14.34
C LYS A 45 1.77 7.71 14.77
N ALA A 46 2.67 7.33 13.87
CA ALA A 46 3.77 6.42 14.19
C ALA A 46 4.71 7.00 15.28
N LEU A 47 4.97 8.30 15.26
CA LEU A 47 5.74 8.95 16.33
C LEU A 47 4.98 8.95 17.65
N SER A 48 3.67 9.28 17.63
CA SER A 48 2.86 9.42 18.83
C SER A 48 2.54 8.10 19.53
N GLU A 49 2.82 6.96 18.92
CA GLU A 49 2.73 5.64 19.57
C GLU A 49 3.82 5.45 20.65
N LYS A 50 5.00 6.03 20.44
CA LYS A 50 6.18 5.76 21.30
C LYS A 50 6.76 7.03 21.95
N PHE A 51 6.54 8.19 21.36
CA PHE A 51 7.17 9.44 21.76
C PHE A 51 6.18 10.56 22.01
N TYR A 52 6.55 11.46 22.88
CA TYR A 52 5.78 12.66 23.16
C TYR A 52 6.68 13.89 23.31
N TRP A 53 6.29 15.00 22.70
CA TRP A 53 6.76 16.34 23.00
C TRP A 53 5.74 17.40 22.61
N PRO A 54 5.76 18.60 23.25
CA PRO A 54 4.86 19.69 22.90
C PRO A 54 5.01 20.12 21.44
N ARG A 55 3.89 20.35 20.75
CA ARG A 55 3.83 20.77 19.35
C ARG A 55 4.42 19.77 18.33
N MET A 56 4.55 18.50 18.70
CA MET A 56 5.07 17.44 17.81
C MET A 56 4.38 17.43 16.44
N LYS A 57 3.04 17.53 16.40
CA LYS A 57 2.28 17.56 15.13
C LYS A 57 2.72 18.70 14.21
N ALA A 58 2.95 19.89 14.76
CA ALA A 58 3.39 21.05 13.98
C ALA A 58 4.82 20.87 13.41
N GLN A 59 5.71 20.24 14.17
CA GLN A 59 7.07 19.93 13.69
C GLN A 59 7.04 18.88 12.58
N VAL A 60 6.24 17.82 12.74
CA VAL A 60 6.04 16.81 11.69
C VAL A 60 5.50 17.43 10.40
N VAL A 61 4.47 18.28 10.49
CA VAL A 61 3.91 19.00 9.34
C VAL A 61 4.99 19.80 8.62
N LYS A 62 5.76 20.62 9.38
CA LYS A 62 6.83 21.44 8.82
C LYS A 62 7.93 20.62 8.13
N HIS A 63 8.28 19.45 8.68
CA HIS A 63 9.27 18.54 8.10
C HIS A 63 8.77 17.92 6.79
N VAL A 64 7.56 17.35 6.80
CA VAL A 64 6.98 16.68 5.62
C VAL A 64 6.70 17.67 4.48
N GLU A 65 6.30 18.91 4.78
CA GLU A 65 6.10 19.96 3.77
C GLU A 65 7.38 20.40 3.06
N LYS A 66 8.53 20.20 3.69
CA LYS A 66 9.84 20.51 3.11
C LYS A 66 10.51 19.33 2.42
N CYS A 67 9.93 18.14 2.52
CA CYS A 67 10.48 16.96 1.90
C CYS A 67 10.36 17.02 0.38
N GLU A 68 11.46 17.22 -0.34
CA GLU A 68 11.50 17.32 -1.80
C GLU A 68 10.95 16.08 -2.49
N ILE A 69 11.23 14.89 -1.94
CA ILE A 69 10.74 13.61 -2.45
C ILE A 69 9.20 13.57 -2.38
N CYS A 70 8.62 13.98 -1.24
CA CYS A 70 7.17 14.04 -1.09
C CYS A 70 6.52 15.09 -1.98
N LEU A 71 7.16 16.25 -2.17
CA LEU A 71 6.67 17.31 -3.05
C LEU A 71 6.63 16.84 -4.51
N ASN A 72 7.68 16.17 -4.98
CA ASN A 72 7.77 15.64 -6.33
C ASN A 72 6.85 14.42 -6.58
N ALA A 73 6.53 13.66 -5.53
CA ALA A 73 5.66 12.48 -5.63
C ALA A 73 4.15 12.79 -5.54
N LYS A 74 3.75 14.00 -5.16
CA LYS A 74 2.33 14.37 -5.04
C LYS A 74 1.64 14.38 -6.41
N LEU A 75 0.59 13.53 -6.53
CA LEU A 75 -0.34 13.57 -7.66
C LEU A 75 -1.46 14.57 -7.40
N THR A 76 -1.83 15.32 -8.43
CA THR A 76 -3.02 16.18 -8.40
C THR A 76 -4.29 15.32 -8.40
N ALA A 77 -5.09 15.40 -7.34
CA ALA A 77 -6.36 14.66 -7.27
C ALA A 77 -7.38 15.24 -8.26
N LYS A 78 -7.98 14.37 -9.10
CA LYS A 78 -9.14 14.72 -9.93
C LYS A 78 -10.43 14.47 -9.15
N PRO A 79 -11.51 15.28 -9.34
CA PRO A 79 -12.79 15.05 -8.68
C PRO A 79 -13.41 13.72 -9.14
N GLN A 80 -13.86 12.91 -8.18
CA GLN A 80 -14.44 11.59 -8.41
C GLN A 80 -15.98 11.64 -8.39
N GLY A 81 -16.63 10.78 -9.18
CA GLY A 81 -18.10 10.65 -9.24
C GLY A 81 -18.72 10.02 -7.97
N LYS A 82 -20.02 9.73 -7.95
CA LYS A 82 -20.74 9.18 -6.78
C LYS A 82 -20.29 7.77 -6.41
N TYR A 83 -19.91 7.57 -5.14
CA TYR A 83 -19.46 6.30 -4.57
C TYR A 83 -20.61 5.36 -4.22
N MET A 84 -20.59 4.13 -4.74
CA MET A 84 -21.43 3.02 -4.27
C MET A 84 -20.52 1.98 -3.61
N PRO A 85 -20.51 1.91 -2.26
CA PRO A 85 -19.64 0.98 -1.57
C PRO A 85 -20.02 -0.47 -1.85
N LEU A 86 -19.03 -1.32 -2.13
CA LEU A 86 -19.19 -2.77 -2.10
C LEU A 86 -19.45 -3.23 -0.66
N PRO A 87 -20.13 -4.38 -0.45
CA PRO A 87 -20.29 -4.95 0.87
C PRO A 87 -18.94 -5.04 1.61
N VAL A 88 -18.97 -4.73 2.89
CA VAL A 88 -17.78 -4.85 3.74
C VAL A 88 -17.45 -6.32 3.91
N SER A 89 -16.21 -6.70 3.69
CA SER A 89 -15.72 -8.06 3.94
C SER A 89 -15.78 -8.37 5.44
N ASP A 90 -16.10 -9.59 5.81
CA ASP A 90 -16.25 -10.06 7.19
C ASP A 90 -15.04 -10.85 7.71
N HIS A 91 -14.18 -11.32 6.81
CA HIS A 91 -13.00 -12.11 7.16
C HIS A 91 -11.79 -11.76 6.28
N PRO A 92 -10.56 -11.87 6.83
CA PRO A 92 -9.34 -11.70 6.05
C PRO A 92 -9.30 -12.67 4.85
N TRP A 93 -8.89 -12.16 3.70
CA TRP A 93 -8.63 -12.89 2.45
C TRP A 93 -9.84 -13.63 1.84
N HIS A 94 -11.07 -13.43 2.36
CA HIS A 94 -12.29 -13.90 1.72
C HIS A 94 -12.66 -13.07 0.49
N ASP A 95 -12.51 -11.77 0.61
CA ASP A 95 -12.84 -10.82 -0.45
C ASP A 95 -11.59 -10.02 -0.81
N ILE A 96 -11.12 -10.19 -2.02
CA ILE A 96 -9.93 -9.50 -2.50
C ILE A 96 -10.22 -8.58 -3.67
N SER A 97 -9.35 -7.62 -3.90
CA SER A 97 -9.31 -6.84 -5.13
C SER A 97 -7.97 -6.98 -5.83
N MET A 98 -7.99 -6.93 -7.16
CA MET A 98 -6.81 -7.10 -8.00
C MET A 98 -6.75 -6.04 -9.08
N ASP A 99 -5.54 -5.60 -9.39
CA ASP A 99 -5.28 -4.63 -10.46
C ASP A 99 -3.83 -4.75 -10.97
N PHE A 100 -3.54 -4.08 -12.09
CA PHE A 100 -2.18 -3.97 -12.63
C PHE A 100 -1.69 -2.53 -12.62
N VAL A 101 -0.52 -2.31 -12.05
CA VAL A 101 0.24 -1.07 -12.26
C VAL A 101 1.16 -1.28 -13.46
N MET A 102 0.86 -0.56 -14.53
CA MET A 102 1.57 -0.67 -15.81
C MET A 102 2.42 0.57 -16.09
N GLY A 103 3.30 0.48 -17.09
CA GLY A 103 4.11 1.61 -17.55
C GLY A 103 5.38 1.84 -16.74
N LEU A 104 5.83 0.84 -15.98
CA LEU A 104 7.10 0.89 -15.26
C LEU A 104 8.29 0.62 -16.20
N PRO A 105 9.47 1.16 -15.90
CA PRO A 105 10.69 0.83 -16.64
C PRO A 105 10.97 -0.66 -16.59
N ARG A 106 11.38 -1.24 -17.73
CA ARG A 106 11.69 -2.67 -17.78
C ARG A 106 12.94 -3.00 -16.99
N THR A 107 12.80 -3.93 -16.01
CA THR A 107 13.92 -4.36 -15.18
C THR A 107 14.84 -5.33 -15.92
N SER A 108 16.01 -5.59 -15.34
CA SER A 108 16.96 -6.61 -15.84
C SER A 108 16.33 -8.02 -15.93
N LYS A 109 15.36 -8.31 -15.05
CA LYS A 109 14.58 -9.57 -15.01
C LYS A 109 13.38 -9.56 -15.96
N GLY A 110 13.26 -8.54 -16.83
CA GLY A 110 12.19 -8.41 -17.82
C GLY A 110 10.82 -8.04 -17.25
N LYS A 111 10.76 -7.47 -16.04
CA LYS A 111 9.52 -6.99 -15.41
C LYS A 111 9.27 -5.54 -15.79
N ASP A 112 8.02 -5.19 -16.10
CA ASP A 112 7.59 -3.84 -16.48
C ASP A 112 6.20 -3.48 -15.94
N SER A 113 5.67 -4.34 -15.06
CA SER A 113 4.34 -4.18 -14.46
C SER A 113 4.31 -4.82 -13.06
N ILE A 114 3.39 -4.37 -12.22
CA ILE A 114 3.13 -4.97 -10.90
C ILE A 114 1.70 -5.48 -10.88
N PHE A 115 1.53 -6.73 -10.51
CA PHE A 115 0.24 -7.29 -10.16
C PHE A 115 -0.03 -7.03 -8.68
N VAL A 116 -1.05 -6.23 -8.39
CA VAL A 116 -1.44 -5.80 -7.04
C VAL A 116 -2.63 -6.62 -6.59
N VAL A 117 -2.54 -7.21 -5.40
CA VAL A 117 -3.64 -7.95 -4.76
C VAL A 117 -3.85 -7.37 -3.37
N VAL A 118 -5.08 -7.00 -3.04
CA VAL A 118 -5.43 -6.35 -1.78
C VAL A 118 -6.54 -7.13 -1.10
N ASP A 119 -6.34 -7.48 0.16
CA ASP A 119 -7.40 -7.95 1.04
C ASP A 119 -8.36 -6.80 1.37
N ARG A 120 -9.63 -7.00 1.07
CA ARG A 120 -10.64 -5.97 1.29
C ARG A 120 -11.01 -5.79 2.77
N PHE A 121 -10.73 -6.77 3.61
CA PHE A 121 -10.94 -6.69 5.05
C PHE A 121 -9.82 -5.92 5.75
N SER A 122 -8.62 -6.49 5.81
CA SER A 122 -7.47 -5.92 6.53
C SER A 122 -6.81 -4.74 5.81
N LYS A 123 -6.97 -4.64 4.49
CA LYS A 123 -6.23 -3.75 3.57
C LYS A 123 -4.79 -4.19 3.31
N MET A 124 -4.39 -5.36 3.77
CA MET A 124 -3.12 -5.96 3.45
C MET A 124 -2.97 -6.11 1.93
N ALA A 125 -1.81 -5.79 1.40
CA ALA A 125 -1.55 -5.84 -0.03
C ALA A 125 -0.30 -6.67 -0.35
N HIS A 126 -0.31 -7.32 -1.51
CA HIS A 126 0.86 -7.94 -2.12
C HIS A 126 1.19 -7.25 -3.45
N PHE A 127 2.47 -7.01 -3.68
CA PHE A 127 3.01 -6.34 -4.86
C PHE A 127 3.89 -7.30 -5.65
N LEU A 128 3.34 -7.90 -6.69
CA LEU A 128 3.98 -8.99 -7.42
C LEU A 128 4.55 -8.51 -8.77
N PRO A 129 5.89 -8.53 -8.97
CA PRO A 129 6.49 -8.07 -10.21
C PRO A 129 6.15 -9.05 -11.35
N CYS A 130 5.61 -8.52 -12.44
CA CYS A 130 5.22 -9.29 -13.62
C CYS A 130 5.61 -8.57 -14.91
N ALA A 131 5.46 -9.25 -16.04
CA ALA A 131 5.60 -8.61 -17.34
C ALA A 131 4.22 -8.29 -17.91
N LYS A 132 4.07 -7.17 -18.62
CA LYS A 132 2.85 -6.81 -19.35
C LYS A 132 2.44 -7.92 -20.34
N THR A 133 3.41 -8.62 -20.88
CA THR A 133 3.21 -9.75 -21.81
C THR A 133 2.75 -11.04 -21.15
N ASN A 134 2.74 -11.13 -19.82
CA ASN A 134 2.21 -12.29 -19.13
C ASN A 134 0.74 -12.51 -19.52
N ASP A 135 0.42 -13.74 -19.91
CA ASP A 135 -0.97 -14.17 -20.18
C ASP A 135 -1.73 -14.51 -18.89
N ALA A 136 -3.00 -14.85 -19.02
CA ALA A 136 -3.85 -15.19 -17.87
C ALA A 136 -3.36 -16.43 -17.12
N TYR A 137 -2.74 -17.39 -17.81
CA TYR A 137 -2.17 -18.60 -17.19
C TYR A 137 -0.94 -18.27 -16.34
N GLN A 138 -0.05 -17.42 -16.86
CA GLN A 138 1.15 -16.99 -16.11
C GLN A 138 0.77 -16.15 -14.88
N VAL A 139 -0.26 -15.29 -15.02
CA VAL A 139 -0.80 -14.52 -13.89
C VAL A 139 -1.43 -15.44 -12.86
N SER A 140 -2.17 -16.47 -13.27
CA SER A 140 -2.76 -17.44 -12.32
C SER A 140 -1.67 -18.21 -11.56
N LYS A 141 -0.62 -18.66 -12.23
CA LYS A 141 0.54 -19.29 -11.55
C LYS A 141 1.15 -18.38 -10.47
N LEU A 142 1.35 -17.10 -10.82
CA LEU A 142 1.88 -16.12 -9.89
C LEU A 142 0.93 -15.95 -8.69
N PHE A 143 -0.37 -15.84 -8.95
CA PHE A 143 -1.40 -15.73 -7.92
C PHE A 143 -1.43 -16.95 -7.00
N PHE A 144 -1.41 -18.16 -7.54
CA PHE A 144 -1.39 -19.37 -6.73
C PHE A 144 -0.14 -19.47 -5.86
N LYS A 145 1.01 -19.15 -6.44
CA LYS A 145 2.31 -19.22 -5.75
C LYS A 145 2.40 -18.23 -4.58
N GLU A 146 1.95 -16.99 -4.79
CA GLU A 146 2.21 -15.89 -3.84
C GLU A 146 1.00 -15.57 -2.96
N ILE A 147 -0.23 -15.84 -3.41
CA ILE A 147 -1.46 -15.50 -2.67
C ILE A 147 -2.14 -16.75 -2.11
N VAL A 148 -2.55 -17.68 -2.98
CA VAL A 148 -3.31 -18.86 -2.54
C VAL A 148 -2.50 -19.71 -1.56
N ARG A 149 -1.22 -19.83 -1.76
CA ARG A 149 -0.32 -20.57 -0.84
C ARG A 149 -0.32 -19.99 0.58
N LEU A 150 -0.47 -18.67 0.72
CA LEU A 150 -0.41 -17.99 2.01
C LEU A 150 -1.78 -17.83 2.67
N HIS A 151 -2.81 -17.56 1.86
CA HIS A 151 -4.10 -17.08 2.35
C HIS A 151 -5.29 -17.98 1.97
N GLY A 152 -5.07 -18.98 1.13
CA GLY A 152 -6.15 -19.83 0.62
C GLY A 152 -6.88 -19.22 -0.58
N ILE A 153 -8.00 -19.84 -0.97
CA ILE A 153 -8.81 -19.45 -2.11
C ILE A 153 -9.84 -18.40 -1.65
N PRO A 154 -9.90 -17.21 -2.28
CA PRO A 154 -10.86 -16.18 -1.91
C PRO A 154 -12.29 -16.57 -2.33
N LYS A 155 -13.29 -16.07 -1.61
CA LYS A 155 -14.71 -16.23 -1.98
C LYS A 155 -15.11 -15.29 -3.10
N THR A 156 -14.59 -14.06 -3.08
CA THR A 156 -14.85 -13.07 -4.13
C THR A 156 -13.58 -12.37 -4.59
N ILE A 157 -13.54 -12.05 -5.87
CA ILE A 157 -12.47 -11.27 -6.49
C ILE A 157 -13.09 -10.09 -7.21
N VAL A 158 -12.70 -8.88 -6.84
CA VAL A 158 -13.01 -7.65 -7.57
C VAL A 158 -11.82 -7.29 -8.45
N ALA A 159 -12.05 -7.10 -9.74
CA ALA A 159 -11.01 -6.71 -10.69
C ALA A 159 -11.56 -5.70 -11.71
N ASP A 160 -10.65 -5.02 -12.37
CA ASP A 160 -11.00 -4.25 -13.56
C ASP A 160 -11.31 -5.19 -14.76
N ARG A 161 -11.63 -4.60 -15.92
CA ARG A 161 -11.87 -5.35 -17.15
C ARG A 161 -10.61 -5.56 -17.98
N ASP A 162 -9.45 -5.76 -17.33
CA ASP A 162 -8.24 -6.17 -18.05
C ASP A 162 -8.50 -7.46 -18.84
N VAL A 163 -7.93 -7.53 -20.04
CA VAL A 163 -8.11 -8.66 -20.97
C VAL A 163 -7.76 -10.01 -20.31
N LYS A 164 -6.77 -10.03 -19.43
CA LYS A 164 -6.34 -11.24 -18.73
C LYS A 164 -7.43 -11.76 -17.81
N PHE A 165 -8.06 -10.87 -17.00
CA PHE A 165 -9.16 -11.21 -16.09
C PHE A 165 -10.46 -11.51 -16.81
N MET A 166 -10.65 -10.95 -18.02
CA MET A 166 -11.83 -11.21 -18.87
C MET A 166 -11.70 -12.50 -19.69
N SER A 167 -10.53 -13.13 -19.73
CA SER A 167 -10.28 -14.35 -20.52
C SER A 167 -11.18 -15.51 -20.08
N TYR A 168 -11.51 -16.40 -21.02
CA TYR A 168 -12.27 -17.61 -20.72
C TYR A 168 -11.56 -18.48 -19.69
N PHE A 169 -10.25 -18.67 -19.85
CA PHE A 169 -9.41 -19.41 -18.90
C PHE A 169 -9.58 -18.90 -17.46
N TRP A 170 -9.45 -17.57 -17.26
CA TRP A 170 -9.54 -16.97 -15.94
C TRP A 170 -10.94 -17.16 -15.31
N LYS A 171 -12.00 -16.95 -16.09
CA LYS A 171 -13.38 -17.13 -15.65
C LYS A 171 -13.69 -18.56 -15.28
N SER A 172 -13.28 -19.54 -16.12
CA SER A 172 -13.48 -20.96 -15.84
C SER A 172 -12.72 -21.41 -14.61
N LEU A 173 -11.45 -20.99 -14.46
CA LEU A 173 -10.62 -21.34 -13.31
C LEU A 173 -11.31 -20.96 -11.99
N TRP A 174 -11.76 -19.71 -11.88
CA TRP A 174 -12.38 -19.24 -10.64
C TRP A 174 -13.79 -19.79 -10.42
N HIS A 175 -14.50 -20.07 -11.48
CA HIS A 175 -15.80 -20.79 -11.40
C HIS A 175 -15.60 -22.18 -10.77
N GLU A 176 -14.65 -22.95 -11.28
CA GLU A 176 -14.33 -24.29 -10.72
C GLU A 176 -13.83 -24.24 -9.26
N MET A 177 -13.15 -23.16 -8.88
CA MET A 177 -12.68 -22.93 -7.51
C MET A 177 -13.78 -22.40 -6.57
N GLY A 178 -14.99 -22.16 -7.08
CA GLY A 178 -16.10 -21.62 -6.29
C GLY A 178 -15.97 -20.14 -5.95
N THR A 179 -15.05 -19.41 -6.61
CA THR A 179 -14.82 -17.98 -6.40
C THR A 179 -15.69 -17.14 -7.32
N LYS A 180 -16.40 -16.16 -6.77
CA LYS A 180 -17.23 -15.24 -7.53
C LYS A 180 -16.38 -14.07 -8.06
N LEU A 181 -16.32 -13.92 -9.39
CA LEU A 181 -15.69 -12.76 -10.02
C LEU A 181 -16.67 -11.57 -10.12
N MET A 182 -16.20 -10.40 -9.72
CA MET A 182 -16.92 -9.14 -9.83
C MET A 182 -16.06 -8.15 -10.62
N PHE A 183 -16.61 -7.60 -11.70
CA PHE A 183 -15.88 -6.65 -12.54
C PHE A 183 -16.39 -5.23 -12.33
N SER A 184 -15.48 -4.29 -12.17
CA SER A 184 -15.81 -2.87 -12.16
C SER A 184 -16.42 -2.47 -13.51
N THR A 185 -17.42 -1.60 -13.49
CA THR A 185 -17.99 -1.08 -14.73
C THR A 185 -17.24 0.18 -15.18
N ALA A 186 -17.16 0.40 -16.50
CA ALA A 186 -16.50 1.58 -17.07
C ALA A 186 -17.08 2.92 -16.57
N PHE A 187 -18.36 2.92 -16.14
CA PHE A 187 -19.05 4.11 -15.61
C PHE A 187 -19.02 4.23 -14.08
N HIS A 188 -18.53 3.21 -13.37
CA HIS A 188 -18.38 3.20 -11.92
C HIS A 188 -16.99 2.66 -11.54
N PRO A 189 -15.92 3.39 -11.86
CA PRO A 189 -14.55 2.99 -11.47
C PRO A 189 -14.39 2.87 -9.96
N GLN A 190 -15.35 3.39 -9.22
CA GLN A 190 -15.42 3.40 -7.76
C GLN A 190 -15.79 2.06 -7.12
N THR A 191 -16.19 1.06 -7.90
CA THR A 191 -16.42 -0.31 -7.39
C THR A 191 -15.15 -0.88 -6.80
N ASP A 192 -13.99 -0.38 -7.23
CA ASP A 192 -12.67 -0.76 -6.75
C ASP A 192 -11.86 0.42 -6.14
N GLY A 193 -12.53 1.36 -5.51
CA GLY A 193 -11.89 2.52 -4.88
C GLY A 193 -10.81 2.16 -3.85
N GLN A 194 -10.78 0.92 -3.36
CA GLN A 194 -9.74 0.43 -2.46
C GLN A 194 -8.44 0.15 -3.21
N THR A 195 -8.52 -0.53 -4.35
CA THR A 195 -7.35 -0.82 -5.19
C THR A 195 -6.80 0.48 -5.79
N GLU A 196 -7.66 1.43 -6.18
CA GLU A 196 -7.21 2.74 -6.65
C GLU A 196 -6.41 3.50 -5.58
N VAL A 197 -6.88 3.49 -4.32
CA VAL A 197 -6.15 4.10 -3.19
C VAL A 197 -4.82 3.39 -2.98
N THR A 198 -4.81 2.05 -3.00
CA THR A 198 -3.60 1.24 -2.87
C THR A 198 -2.62 1.52 -4.00
N ASN A 199 -3.09 1.53 -5.25
CA ASN A 199 -2.27 1.83 -6.43
C ASN A 199 -1.68 3.25 -6.37
N ARG A 200 -2.42 4.23 -5.85
CA ARG A 200 -1.91 5.59 -5.64
C ARG A 200 -0.82 5.64 -4.58
N VAL A 201 -1.01 4.96 -3.44
CA VAL A 201 0.01 4.87 -2.39
C VAL A 201 1.24 4.13 -2.92
N LEU A 202 1.04 2.98 -3.57
CA LEU A 202 2.11 2.22 -4.21
C LEU A 202 2.85 3.07 -5.25
N GLY A 203 2.13 3.81 -6.10
CA GLY A 203 2.74 4.71 -7.08
C GLY A 203 3.61 5.79 -6.44
N ASN A 204 3.24 6.31 -5.28
CA ASN A 204 4.07 7.25 -4.54
C ASN A 204 5.31 6.55 -3.94
N LEU A 205 5.15 5.37 -3.33
CA LEU A 205 6.26 4.57 -2.82
C LEU A 205 7.26 4.22 -3.91
N LEU A 206 6.75 3.75 -5.05
CA LEU A 206 7.60 3.40 -6.20
C LEU A 206 8.34 4.60 -6.78
N ARG A 207 7.72 5.78 -6.88
CA ARG A 207 8.42 6.99 -7.35
C ARG A 207 9.61 7.33 -6.46
N VAL A 208 9.45 7.17 -5.14
CA VAL A 208 10.54 7.38 -4.19
C VAL A 208 11.65 6.35 -4.43
N LEU A 209 11.31 5.07 -4.55
CA LEU A 209 12.26 3.98 -4.73
C LEU A 209 12.96 4.02 -6.11
N ILE A 210 12.22 4.36 -7.16
CA ILE A 210 12.75 4.44 -8.53
C ILE A 210 13.68 5.64 -8.74
N GLN A 211 13.56 6.72 -7.95
CA GLN A 211 14.51 7.84 -8.01
C GLN A 211 15.94 7.43 -7.70
N THR A 212 16.13 6.40 -6.90
CA THR A 212 17.46 5.89 -6.53
C THR A 212 17.97 4.81 -7.50
N GLU A 213 17.08 3.95 -8.04
CA GLU A 213 17.48 2.82 -8.90
C GLU A 213 16.41 2.48 -9.96
N ASN A 214 16.41 3.20 -11.06
CA ASN A 214 15.36 3.16 -12.09
C ASN A 214 15.11 1.78 -12.75
N LYS A 215 16.08 0.82 -12.68
CA LYS A 215 15.99 -0.49 -13.35
C LYS A 215 15.90 -1.69 -12.40
N ALA A 216 15.91 -1.45 -11.10
CA ALA A 216 15.86 -2.49 -10.06
C ALA A 216 14.65 -2.35 -9.12
N TRP A 217 13.58 -1.66 -9.57
CA TRP A 217 12.40 -1.43 -8.75
C TRP A 217 11.74 -2.73 -8.27
N ASP A 218 11.86 -3.81 -9.02
CA ASP A 218 11.34 -5.13 -8.64
C ASP A 218 12.05 -5.72 -7.40
N GLU A 219 13.29 -5.34 -7.14
CA GLU A 219 14.02 -5.73 -5.93
C GLU A 219 13.62 -4.90 -4.71
N CYS A 220 13.08 -3.69 -4.93
CA CYS A 220 12.58 -2.83 -3.87
C CYS A 220 11.12 -3.14 -3.46
N LEU A 221 10.38 -3.95 -4.23
CA LEU A 221 8.98 -4.26 -3.93
C LEU A 221 8.76 -4.90 -2.56
N PRO A 222 9.59 -5.81 -2.04
CA PRO A 222 9.41 -6.34 -0.69
C PRO A 222 9.45 -5.25 0.38
N ASN A 223 10.32 -4.24 0.23
CA ASN A 223 10.39 -3.11 1.15
C ASN A 223 9.15 -2.21 1.03
N ALA A 224 8.67 -1.98 -0.18
CA ALA A 224 7.43 -1.21 -0.43
C ALA A 224 6.21 -1.93 0.16
N GLU A 225 6.12 -3.24 0.01
CA GLU A 225 5.08 -4.09 0.57
C GLU A 225 5.11 -4.07 2.10
N PHE A 226 6.30 -4.23 2.69
CA PHE A 226 6.49 -4.10 4.12
C PHE A 226 6.04 -2.74 4.64
N ALA A 227 6.53 -1.66 4.03
CA ALA A 227 6.17 -0.29 4.43
C ALA A 227 4.66 -0.04 4.32
N TYR A 228 4.02 -0.53 3.26
CA TYR A 228 2.58 -0.42 3.08
C TYR A 228 1.81 -1.19 4.16
N ASN A 229 2.16 -2.45 4.42
CA ASN A 229 1.46 -3.32 5.35
C ASN A 229 1.72 -2.98 6.83
N HIS A 230 2.79 -2.26 7.15
CA HIS A 230 3.06 -1.74 8.50
C HIS A 230 2.46 -0.36 8.76
N HIS A 231 1.97 0.30 7.70
CA HIS A 231 1.35 1.61 7.87
C HIS A 231 -0.08 1.47 8.40
N ILE A 232 -0.45 2.33 9.36
CA ILE A 232 -1.81 2.38 9.88
C ILE A 232 -2.76 2.88 8.80
N HIS A 233 -3.65 2.01 8.37
CA HIS A 233 -4.60 2.31 7.31
C HIS A 233 -5.76 3.17 7.84
N ARG A 234 -6.09 4.26 7.14
CA ARG A 234 -7.14 5.21 7.59
C ARG A 234 -8.52 4.59 7.75
N ALA A 235 -8.85 3.56 6.97
CA ALA A 235 -10.18 2.94 7.01
C ALA A 235 -10.34 1.95 8.17
N THR A 236 -9.27 1.30 8.61
CA THR A 236 -9.29 0.31 9.69
C THR A 236 -8.78 0.88 11.01
N ASN A 237 -8.04 1.98 10.96
CA ASN A 237 -7.32 2.57 12.09
C ASN A 237 -6.24 1.64 12.70
N MET A 238 -5.92 0.58 12.00
CA MET A 238 -4.90 -0.42 12.35
C MET A 238 -3.98 -0.66 11.14
N SER A 239 -2.80 -1.21 11.38
CA SER A 239 -1.99 -1.81 10.32
C SER A 239 -2.67 -3.11 9.85
N PRO A 240 -2.58 -3.44 8.57
CA PRO A 240 -3.05 -4.71 8.02
C PRO A 240 -2.46 -5.92 8.69
#